data_f01c7507f2685b9056e98dca0e294f35
#
_entry.id   f01c7507f2685b9056e98dca0e294f35
#
_cell.length_a   1.000
_cell.length_b   1.000
_cell.length_c   1.000
_cell.angle_alpha   90.00
_cell.angle_beta   90.00
_cell.angle_gamma   90.00
#
_symmetry.space_group_name_H-M   'P 1'
#
loop_
_entity.id
_entity.type
_entity.pdbx_description
1 polymer ?
#
loop_
_entity_poly.entity_id
_entity_poly.type
_entity_poly.pdbx_seq_one_letter_code
_entity_poly.pdbx_strand_id
1 'polypeptide(L)'
;MLDPIFEFFGNLFDRIKAGIAKLISWILAPFIALIALFKASGLILKIIIAFVVIVILGGYGSFTYSTQFWHGFDTNYTSKYEFSEAAVPGTVVGNDVCAPSGIVSVTSDLIDFNVNQNGWVSSSLLYKAGLFGLDWDSTPYFDNKASFQRGVNQAIRRTTAELVDTLGRVRGTSQIDNDLQNARGVMQTDEERWYFSLDPLGFTTPSQSYYRSGIGHLTSYNDRLVKCDTVFDARADNLIRFLDRIASDIGSTSSILRIRSETSNAGWFDTRADDRFWFAFGQLYAYHGILQAARADFVEVVSQRNLDRPWDEMEEQLVAALKIQPALISNGNESGWIMPTHLATMGFYILRFRSNLVEIRSILDR
;
A
#
# COMPACT_ATOMS: atom_id res chain seq x y z
N MET A 1 29.62 -47.83 18.82
CA MET A 1 28.72 -47.67 17.62
C MET A 1 28.25 -46.24 17.41
N LEU A 2 28.41 -45.33 18.37
CA LEU A 2 28.02 -43.90 18.24
C LEU A 2 29.17 -42.99 17.79
N ASP A 3 30.42 -43.40 17.90
CA ASP A 3 31.61 -42.59 17.58
C ASP A 3 31.64 -42.06 16.14
N PRO A 4 31.30 -42.85 15.10
CA PRO A 4 31.29 -42.32 13.71
C PRO A 4 30.24 -41.24 13.47
N ILE A 5 29.15 -41.30 14.23
CA ILE A 5 28.07 -40.31 14.15
C ILE A 5 28.53 -38.98 14.78
N PHE A 6 29.15 -39.04 15.95
CA PHE A 6 29.70 -37.84 16.61
C PHE A 6 30.84 -37.23 15.81
N GLU A 7 31.69 -38.04 15.18
CA GLU A 7 32.75 -37.56 14.28
C GLU A 7 32.20 -36.91 13.02
N PHE A 8 31.14 -37.48 12.44
CA PHE A 8 30.43 -36.86 11.28
C PHE A 8 29.85 -35.50 11.64
N PHE A 9 29.13 -35.40 12.78
CA PHE A 9 28.55 -34.13 13.20
C PHE A 9 29.63 -33.12 13.61
N GLY A 10 30.70 -33.53 14.22
CA GLY A 10 31.85 -32.70 14.53
C GLY A 10 32.47 -32.10 13.27
N ASN A 11 32.78 -32.95 12.29
CA ASN A 11 33.33 -32.52 11.01
C ASN A 11 32.36 -31.62 10.21
N LEU A 12 31.07 -31.90 10.26
CA LEU A 12 30.03 -31.03 9.63
C LEU A 12 29.99 -29.67 10.30
N PHE A 13 30.01 -29.63 11.64
CA PHE A 13 30.00 -28.39 12.41
C PHE A 13 31.25 -27.54 12.14
N ASP A 14 32.42 -28.15 12.07
CA ASP A 14 33.66 -27.44 11.75
C ASP A 14 33.67 -26.89 10.32
N ARG A 15 33.13 -27.62 9.35
CA ARG A 15 32.95 -27.12 7.97
C ARG A 15 32.01 -25.96 7.90
N ILE A 16 30.86 -26.00 8.61
CA ILE A 16 29.90 -24.92 8.70
C ILE A 16 30.56 -23.70 9.35
N LYS A 17 31.26 -23.88 10.47
CA LYS A 17 31.99 -22.81 11.17
C LYS A 17 33.07 -22.17 10.28
N ALA A 18 33.83 -22.97 9.57
CA ALA A 18 34.84 -22.49 8.61
C ALA A 18 34.19 -21.72 7.42
N GLY A 19 33.07 -22.23 6.92
CA GLY A 19 32.28 -21.57 5.88
C GLY A 19 31.74 -20.19 6.33
N ILE A 20 31.18 -20.14 7.55
CA ILE A 20 30.68 -18.90 8.14
C ILE A 20 31.84 -17.91 8.38
N ALA A 21 32.97 -18.38 8.94
CA ALA A 21 34.13 -17.53 9.14
C ALA A 21 34.70 -16.95 7.85
N LYS A 22 34.73 -17.77 6.77
CA LYS A 22 35.13 -17.31 5.42
C LYS A 22 34.16 -16.29 4.86
N LEU A 23 32.86 -16.49 5.00
CA LEU A 23 31.81 -15.55 4.57
C LEU A 23 31.95 -14.22 5.33
N ILE A 24 32.11 -14.27 6.65
CA ILE A 24 32.33 -13.09 7.49
C ILE A 24 33.60 -12.35 7.05
N SER A 25 34.70 -13.07 6.82
CA SER A 25 35.95 -12.45 6.36
C SER A 25 35.80 -11.75 5.00
N TRP A 26 35.03 -12.34 4.10
CA TRP A 26 34.74 -11.78 2.78
C TRP A 26 33.88 -10.51 2.87
N ILE A 27 32.88 -10.52 3.74
CA ILE A 27 32.03 -9.34 4.02
C ILE A 27 32.86 -8.21 4.68
N LEU A 28 33.78 -8.55 5.59
CA LEU A 28 34.56 -7.56 6.30
C LEU A 28 35.76 -7.03 5.50
N ALA A 29 36.23 -7.75 4.49
CA ALA A 29 37.41 -7.39 3.70
C ALA A 29 37.35 -5.97 3.14
N PRO A 30 36.28 -5.47 2.51
CA PRO A 30 36.19 -4.10 1.99
C PRO A 30 36.28 -3.05 3.11
N PHE A 31 35.71 -3.32 4.30
CA PHE A 31 35.77 -2.40 5.43
C PHE A 31 37.19 -2.33 6.01
N ILE A 32 37.88 -3.47 6.11
CA ILE A 32 39.26 -3.54 6.54
C ILE A 32 40.17 -2.77 5.54
N ALA A 33 39.95 -2.99 4.24
CA ALA A 33 40.66 -2.28 3.19
C ALA A 33 40.43 -0.76 3.26
N LEU A 34 39.19 -0.32 3.49
CA LEU A 34 38.84 1.09 3.66
C LEU A 34 39.54 1.72 4.89
N ILE A 35 39.57 1.01 6.01
CA ILE A 35 40.26 1.45 7.23
C ILE A 35 41.77 1.51 6.98
N ALA A 36 42.37 0.56 6.28
CA ALA A 36 43.80 0.59 5.94
C ALA A 36 44.13 1.76 5.02
N LEU A 37 43.28 1.99 4.00
CA LEU A 37 43.39 3.15 3.10
C LEU A 37 43.29 4.47 3.88
N PHE A 38 42.31 4.59 4.77
CA PHE A 38 42.16 5.79 5.61
C PHE A 38 43.38 6.03 6.50
N LYS A 39 43.93 4.99 7.12
CA LYS A 39 45.14 5.11 7.96
C LYS A 39 46.36 5.55 7.15
N ALA A 40 46.53 5.01 5.93
CA ALA A 40 47.68 5.29 5.07
C ALA A 40 47.60 6.65 4.34
N SER A 41 46.43 7.27 4.28
CA SER A 41 46.16 8.46 3.48
C SER A 41 46.65 9.75 4.15
N GLY A 42 46.97 10.76 3.35
CA GLY A 42 47.15 12.14 3.80
C GLY A 42 45.86 12.83 4.27
N LEU A 43 45.95 13.95 4.93
CA LEU A 43 44.82 14.63 5.57
C LEU A 43 43.65 14.89 4.62
N ILE A 44 43.93 15.40 3.41
CA ILE A 44 42.86 15.72 2.43
C ILE A 44 42.05 14.45 2.06
N LEU A 45 42.75 13.36 1.77
CA LEU A 45 42.09 12.11 1.40
C LEU A 45 41.31 11.49 2.58
N LYS A 46 41.79 11.63 3.81
CA LYS A 46 41.06 11.26 5.03
C LYS A 46 39.73 12.03 5.15
N ILE A 47 39.76 13.33 4.90
CA ILE A 47 38.52 14.15 4.94
C ILE A 47 37.54 13.70 3.87
N ILE A 48 38.00 13.44 2.64
CA ILE A 48 37.14 12.96 1.55
C ILE A 48 36.53 11.60 1.89
N ILE A 49 37.33 10.63 2.37
CA ILE A 49 36.85 9.31 2.76
C ILE A 49 35.82 9.42 3.88
N ALA A 50 36.13 10.21 4.93
CA ALA A 50 35.20 10.42 6.05
C ALA A 50 33.88 11.03 5.56
N PHE A 51 33.96 12.07 4.70
CA PHE A 51 32.75 12.68 4.12
C PHE A 51 31.90 11.68 3.34
N VAL A 52 32.52 10.92 2.44
CA VAL A 52 31.80 9.89 1.65
C VAL A 52 31.15 8.83 2.55
N VAL A 53 31.86 8.35 3.56
CA VAL A 53 31.31 7.37 4.53
C VAL A 53 30.14 7.97 5.30
N ILE A 54 30.24 9.22 5.77
CA ILE A 54 29.14 9.90 6.48
C ILE A 54 27.92 10.07 5.56
N VAL A 55 28.12 10.45 4.29
CA VAL A 55 27.04 10.60 3.32
C VAL A 55 26.34 9.25 3.05
N ILE A 56 27.11 8.18 2.87
CA ILE A 56 26.56 6.83 2.66
C ILE A 56 25.79 6.38 3.90
N LEU A 57 26.40 6.42 5.08
CA LEU A 57 25.76 5.98 6.32
C LEU A 57 24.55 6.84 6.67
N GLY A 58 24.64 8.16 6.50
CA GLY A 58 23.51 9.08 6.69
C GLY A 58 22.38 8.82 5.70
N GLY A 59 22.71 8.60 4.44
CA GLY A 59 21.73 8.28 3.39
C GLY A 59 21.00 6.98 3.68
N TYR A 60 21.71 5.86 3.85
CA TYR A 60 21.08 4.57 4.15
C TYR A 60 20.41 4.57 5.53
N GLY A 61 20.95 5.26 6.54
CA GLY A 61 20.30 5.44 7.84
C GLY A 61 18.97 6.19 7.72
N SER A 62 18.92 7.28 6.97
CA SER A 62 17.69 8.03 6.68
C SER A 62 16.68 7.19 5.89
N PHE A 63 17.16 6.42 4.92
CA PHE A 63 16.30 5.51 4.15
C PHE A 63 15.72 4.41 5.02
N THR A 64 16.54 3.76 5.87
CA THR A 64 16.07 2.78 6.85
C THR A 64 15.01 3.37 7.77
N TYR A 65 15.25 4.58 8.29
CA TYR A 65 14.25 5.28 9.10
C TYR A 65 12.95 5.48 8.32
N SER A 66 13.02 6.00 7.09
CA SER A 66 11.84 6.28 6.27
C SER A 66 11.04 5.04 5.89
N THR A 67 11.68 3.88 5.75
CA THR A 67 11.00 2.61 5.40
C THR A 67 10.46 1.86 6.61
N GLN A 68 11.11 1.97 7.78
CA GLN A 68 10.71 1.22 8.98
C GLN A 68 9.74 1.98 9.89
N PHE A 69 9.76 3.31 9.88
CA PHE A 69 8.84 4.11 10.69
C PHE A 69 7.63 4.57 9.85
N TRP A 70 6.44 4.10 10.25
CA TRP A 70 5.18 4.39 9.59
C TRP A 70 4.38 5.37 10.45
N HIS A 71 4.45 6.64 10.09
CA HIS A 71 3.78 7.71 10.84
C HIS A 71 2.26 7.65 10.61
N GLY A 72 1.48 7.75 11.68
CA GLY A 72 0.01 7.76 11.60
C GLY A 72 -0.62 6.45 11.15
N PHE A 73 0.15 5.35 11.09
CA PHE A 73 -0.39 4.04 10.76
C PHE A 73 -1.26 3.53 11.92
N ASP A 74 -2.55 3.40 11.66
CA ASP A 74 -3.55 2.85 12.57
C ASP A 74 -4.61 2.11 11.78
N THR A 75 -4.87 0.86 12.10
CA THR A 75 -5.93 0.07 11.45
C THR A 75 -7.33 0.53 11.84
N ASN A 76 -7.46 1.31 12.92
CA ASN A 76 -8.71 1.91 13.36
C ASN A 76 -8.84 3.40 12.93
N TYR A 77 -8.05 3.84 11.96
CA TYR A 77 -8.02 5.24 11.52
C TYR A 77 -9.39 5.78 11.10
N THR A 78 -10.32 4.90 10.76
CA THR A 78 -11.69 5.26 10.37
C THR A 78 -12.53 5.81 11.53
N SER A 79 -12.14 5.53 12.78
CA SER A 79 -12.82 6.04 13.98
C SER A 79 -12.81 7.57 14.12
N LYS A 80 -11.93 8.25 13.37
CA LYS A 80 -11.90 9.73 13.32
C LYS A 80 -13.04 10.34 12.50
N TYR A 81 -13.74 9.55 11.70
CA TYR A 81 -14.85 10.04 10.88
C TYR A 81 -16.18 9.81 11.59
N GLU A 82 -16.99 10.86 11.66
CA GLU A 82 -18.33 10.81 12.27
C GLU A 82 -19.36 10.39 11.21
N PHE A 83 -19.29 9.11 10.79
CA PHE A 83 -20.25 8.56 9.80
C PHE A 83 -21.67 8.34 10.38
N SER A 84 -21.88 8.56 11.68
CA SER A 84 -23.20 8.42 12.33
C SER A 84 -24.24 9.46 11.90
N GLU A 85 -23.79 10.62 11.42
CA GLU A 85 -24.64 11.68 10.87
C GLU A 85 -24.64 11.64 9.34
N ALA A 86 -24.65 10.43 8.77
CA ALA A 86 -24.56 10.22 7.32
C ALA A 86 -25.73 10.89 6.58
N ALA A 87 -25.38 11.65 5.56
CA ALA A 87 -26.32 12.25 4.63
C ALA A 87 -25.83 12.03 3.19
N VAL A 88 -26.76 11.94 2.25
CA VAL A 88 -26.40 11.77 0.84
C VAL A 88 -25.63 13.00 0.36
N PRO A 89 -24.41 12.84 -0.19
CA PRO A 89 -23.60 13.96 -0.65
C PRO A 89 -24.34 14.84 -1.67
N GLY A 90 -24.18 16.17 -1.54
CA GLY A 90 -24.86 17.14 -2.40
C GLY A 90 -26.33 17.37 -2.07
N THR A 91 -26.87 16.77 -1.00
CA THR A 91 -28.20 17.08 -0.47
C THR A 91 -28.13 18.12 0.63
N VAL A 92 -29.13 19.00 0.74
CA VAL A 92 -29.18 20.08 1.74
C VAL A 92 -29.36 19.48 3.14
N VAL A 93 -28.46 19.79 4.04
CA VAL A 93 -28.47 19.29 5.44
C VAL A 93 -28.79 20.39 6.45
N GLY A 94 -28.91 21.64 6.07
CA GLY A 94 -29.31 22.79 6.88
C GLY A 94 -28.67 24.10 6.37
N ASN A 95 -29.32 25.24 6.62
CA ASN A 95 -28.82 26.57 6.28
C ASN A 95 -28.24 26.72 4.85
N ASP A 96 -28.86 26.10 3.87
CA ASP A 96 -28.41 26.06 2.45
C ASP A 96 -27.02 25.47 2.23
N VAL A 97 -26.56 24.59 3.14
CA VAL A 97 -25.31 23.84 3.03
C VAL A 97 -25.62 22.39 2.66
N CYS A 98 -24.91 21.86 1.67
CA CYS A 98 -25.04 20.48 1.24
C CYS A 98 -24.00 19.57 1.95
N ALA A 99 -24.32 18.27 2.04
CA ALA A 99 -23.41 17.29 2.63
C ALA A 99 -22.18 17.06 1.73
N PRO A 100 -20.96 16.98 2.30
CA PRO A 100 -19.77 16.54 1.58
C PRO A 100 -19.81 15.03 1.33
N SER A 101 -18.97 14.54 0.40
CA SER A 101 -18.77 13.11 0.20
C SER A 101 -17.70 12.57 1.17
N GLY A 102 -18.07 11.55 1.93
CA GLY A 102 -17.15 10.80 2.78
C GLY A 102 -16.10 10.04 1.96
N ILE A 103 -16.50 9.45 0.83
CA ILE A 103 -15.56 8.76 -0.09
C ILE A 103 -14.47 9.72 -0.55
N VAL A 104 -14.80 10.95 -0.91
CA VAL A 104 -13.84 11.97 -1.36
C VAL A 104 -12.93 12.38 -0.21
N SER A 105 -13.48 12.62 0.98
CA SER A 105 -12.70 12.99 2.17
C SER A 105 -11.70 11.91 2.57
N VAL A 106 -12.16 10.66 2.68
CA VAL A 106 -11.29 9.51 3.02
C VAL A 106 -10.21 9.29 1.97
N THR A 107 -10.57 9.41 0.68
CA THR A 107 -9.61 9.26 -0.42
C THR A 107 -8.51 10.34 -0.34
N SER A 108 -8.88 11.58 -0.08
CA SER A 108 -7.94 12.69 0.13
C SER A 108 -7.00 12.46 1.31
N ASP A 109 -7.55 12.01 2.45
CA ASP A 109 -6.78 11.68 3.65
C ASP A 109 -5.82 10.52 3.45
N LEU A 110 -6.20 9.50 2.66
CA LEU A 110 -5.33 8.38 2.31
C LEU A 110 -4.16 8.83 1.41
N ILE A 111 -4.38 9.79 0.52
CA ILE A 111 -3.28 10.40 -0.26
C ILE A 111 -2.35 11.16 0.69
N ASP A 112 -2.89 11.98 1.60
CA ASP A 112 -2.11 12.72 2.59
C ASP A 112 -1.26 11.79 3.47
N PHE A 113 -1.86 10.74 3.99
CA PHE A 113 -1.19 9.69 4.74
C PHE A 113 0.00 9.09 3.95
N ASN A 114 -0.21 8.77 2.67
CA ASN A 114 0.80 8.13 1.84
C ASN A 114 1.97 9.06 1.45
N VAL A 115 1.70 10.33 1.14
CA VAL A 115 2.71 11.20 0.50
C VAL A 115 3.23 12.32 1.40
N ASN A 116 2.46 12.76 2.41
CA ASN A 116 2.88 13.83 3.32
C ASN A 116 3.34 13.27 4.66
N GLN A 117 2.53 12.42 5.30
CA GLN A 117 2.86 11.88 6.62
C GLN A 117 3.96 10.83 6.53
N ASN A 118 3.98 10.01 5.49
CA ASN A 118 4.92 8.92 5.32
C ASN A 118 6.02 9.14 4.27
N GLY A 119 5.88 10.11 3.38
CA GLY A 119 6.74 10.26 2.21
C GLY A 119 6.64 9.06 1.25
N TRP A 120 6.63 9.32 -0.04
CA TRP A 120 6.51 8.29 -1.06
C TRP A 120 7.85 7.59 -1.30
N VAL A 121 7.98 6.32 -0.88
CA VAL A 121 9.24 5.57 -0.90
C VAL A 121 9.70 5.23 -2.31
N SER A 122 8.80 4.76 -3.19
CA SER A 122 9.12 4.22 -4.52
C SER A 122 9.79 5.23 -5.47
N SER A 123 9.64 6.53 -5.26
CA SER A 123 10.33 7.57 -6.04
C SER A 123 11.53 8.21 -5.32
N SER A 124 12.00 7.63 -4.21
CA SER A 124 13.21 8.12 -3.53
C SER A 124 14.48 7.69 -4.26
N LEU A 125 15.55 8.51 -4.15
CA LEU A 125 16.84 8.21 -4.78
C LEU A 125 17.41 6.87 -4.34
N LEU A 126 17.36 6.58 -3.05
CA LEU A 126 17.93 5.35 -2.51
C LEU A 126 17.09 4.12 -2.89
N TYR A 127 15.76 4.27 -3.05
CA TYR A 127 14.94 3.20 -3.59
C TYR A 127 15.36 2.85 -5.03
N LYS A 128 15.62 3.85 -5.85
CA LYS A 128 16.12 3.65 -7.22
C LYS A 128 17.55 3.09 -7.29
N ALA A 129 18.42 3.46 -6.34
CA ALA A 129 19.81 2.99 -6.29
C ALA A 129 19.92 1.54 -5.76
N GLY A 130 18.91 1.05 -5.05
CA GLY A 130 18.95 -0.24 -4.40
C GLY A 130 19.96 -0.34 -3.25
N LEU A 131 20.13 -1.52 -2.70
CA LEU A 131 21.14 -1.82 -1.70
C LEU A 131 22.47 -2.12 -2.42
N PHE A 132 23.28 -1.08 -2.65
CA PHE A 132 24.52 -1.18 -3.43
C PHE A 132 24.33 -1.82 -4.82
N GLY A 133 23.20 -1.52 -5.49
CA GLY A 133 22.86 -2.04 -6.79
C GLY A 133 22.00 -3.32 -6.78
N LEU A 134 21.72 -3.88 -5.60
CA LEU A 134 20.72 -4.93 -5.44
C LEU A 134 19.33 -4.31 -5.31
N ASP A 135 18.37 -4.84 -6.04
CA ASP A 135 16.98 -4.40 -5.98
C ASP A 135 16.37 -4.63 -4.59
N TRP A 136 15.61 -3.66 -4.08
CA TRP A 136 14.96 -3.75 -2.79
C TRP A 136 13.90 -4.86 -2.74
N ASP A 137 13.26 -5.19 -3.86
CA ASP A 137 12.33 -6.33 -3.99
C ASP A 137 12.97 -7.69 -3.65
N SER A 138 14.29 -7.72 -3.46
CA SER A 138 15.04 -8.89 -2.99
C SER A 138 15.38 -8.84 -1.52
N THR A 139 14.85 -7.85 -0.78
CA THR A 139 15.11 -7.67 0.66
C THR A 139 13.83 -7.89 1.46
N PRO A 140 13.87 -8.56 2.60
CA PRO A 140 12.64 -8.95 3.32
C PRO A 140 12.01 -7.85 4.19
N TYR A 141 12.48 -6.60 4.15
CA TYR A 141 12.02 -5.54 5.06
C TYR A 141 11.98 -4.14 4.48
N PHE A 142 12.85 -3.80 3.52
CA PHE A 142 13.05 -2.41 3.13
C PHE A 142 12.03 -1.90 2.11
N ASP A 143 11.31 -2.80 1.48
CA ASP A 143 10.30 -2.57 0.46
C ASP A 143 8.86 -2.73 0.96
N ASN A 144 8.66 -3.30 2.15
CA ASN A 144 7.34 -3.49 2.76
C ASN A 144 6.48 -2.22 2.74
N LYS A 145 7.06 -1.08 3.14
CA LYS A 145 6.37 0.21 3.12
C LYS A 145 6.04 0.67 1.70
N ALA A 146 6.96 0.49 0.76
CA ALA A 146 6.71 0.83 -0.64
C ALA A 146 5.57 -0.02 -1.22
N SER A 147 5.56 -1.32 -0.94
CA SER A 147 4.51 -2.24 -1.37
C SER A 147 3.16 -1.90 -0.74
N PHE A 148 3.12 -1.59 0.55
CA PHE A 148 1.92 -1.10 1.25
C PHE A 148 1.40 0.20 0.61
N GLN A 149 2.27 1.19 0.39
CA GLN A 149 1.90 2.46 -0.23
C GLN A 149 1.35 2.28 -1.65
N ARG A 150 1.92 1.37 -2.44
CA ARG A 150 1.43 1.00 -3.76
C ARG A 150 0.04 0.34 -3.68
N GLY A 151 -0.19 -0.50 -2.68
CA GLY A 151 -1.50 -1.10 -2.41
C GLY A 151 -2.58 -0.04 -2.10
N VAL A 152 -2.28 0.88 -1.19
CA VAL A 152 -3.16 2.03 -0.88
C VAL A 152 -3.42 2.87 -2.13
N ASN A 153 -2.36 3.18 -2.90
CA ASN A 153 -2.46 3.98 -4.12
C ASN A 153 -3.31 3.29 -5.21
N GLN A 154 -3.25 1.97 -5.31
CA GLN A 154 -4.09 1.19 -6.23
C GLN A 154 -5.58 1.38 -5.90
N ALA A 155 -5.97 1.30 -4.63
CA ALA A 155 -7.34 1.53 -4.19
C ALA A 155 -7.79 2.98 -4.49
N ILE A 156 -6.93 3.97 -4.21
CA ILE A 156 -7.18 5.38 -4.53
C ILE A 156 -7.38 5.59 -6.04
N ARG A 157 -6.54 5.00 -6.88
CA ARG A 157 -6.66 5.06 -8.35
C ARG A 157 -8.00 4.52 -8.83
N ARG A 158 -8.45 3.39 -8.26
CA ARG A 158 -9.75 2.81 -8.60
C ARG A 158 -10.89 3.68 -8.15
N THR A 159 -10.83 4.20 -6.92
CA THR A 159 -11.85 5.10 -6.37
C THR A 159 -11.95 6.39 -7.17
N THR A 160 -10.83 7.05 -7.49
CA THR A 160 -10.84 8.27 -8.30
C THR A 160 -11.36 8.03 -9.72
N ALA A 161 -11.13 6.86 -10.29
CA ALA A 161 -11.73 6.50 -11.58
C ALA A 161 -13.26 6.41 -11.48
N GLU A 162 -13.80 5.75 -10.45
CA GLU A 162 -15.25 5.64 -10.26
C GLU A 162 -15.91 6.98 -9.90
N LEU A 163 -15.22 7.84 -9.15
CA LEU A 163 -15.69 9.22 -8.91
C LEU A 163 -15.90 9.98 -10.23
N VAL A 164 -14.99 9.83 -11.20
CA VAL A 164 -15.11 10.47 -12.52
C VAL A 164 -16.17 9.80 -13.39
N ASP A 165 -16.16 8.47 -13.44
CA ASP A 165 -16.93 7.72 -14.44
C ASP A 165 -18.40 7.58 -14.05
N THR A 166 -18.72 7.52 -12.74
CA THR A 166 -20.05 7.21 -12.22
C THR A 166 -20.55 8.20 -11.16
N LEU A 167 -19.82 8.38 -10.06
CA LEU A 167 -20.33 9.06 -8.85
C LEU A 167 -20.44 10.59 -9.01
N GLY A 168 -19.51 11.22 -9.71
CA GLY A 168 -19.51 12.67 -9.97
C GLY A 168 -20.31 13.09 -11.20
N ARG A 169 -21.28 12.28 -11.65
CA ARG A 169 -22.03 12.54 -12.89
C ARG A 169 -23.47 12.05 -12.81
N VAL A 170 -24.39 12.84 -13.30
CA VAL A 170 -25.79 12.40 -13.46
C VAL A 170 -25.94 11.59 -14.75
N ARG A 171 -26.14 10.28 -14.66
CA ARG A 171 -26.45 9.33 -15.75
C ARG A 171 -25.51 9.39 -16.97
N GLY A 172 -24.24 9.78 -16.77
CA GLY A 172 -23.27 9.83 -17.87
C GLY A 172 -23.56 10.89 -18.94
N THR A 173 -24.58 11.71 -18.78
CA THR A 173 -24.99 12.77 -19.73
C THR A 173 -24.50 14.16 -19.32
N SER A 174 -24.16 14.34 -18.04
CA SER A 174 -23.57 15.58 -17.55
C SER A 174 -22.09 15.69 -17.94
N GLN A 175 -21.61 16.91 -17.99
CA GLN A 175 -20.19 17.18 -18.17
C GLN A 175 -19.39 16.52 -17.03
N ILE A 176 -18.21 16.01 -17.36
CA ILE A 176 -17.27 15.47 -16.37
C ILE A 176 -16.79 16.63 -15.50
N ASP A 177 -16.78 16.41 -14.18
CA ASP A 177 -16.22 17.37 -13.24
C ASP A 177 -14.71 17.50 -13.43
N ASN A 178 -14.22 18.73 -13.61
CA ASN A 178 -12.82 19.01 -13.93
C ASN A 178 -11.88 18.64 -12.77
N ASP A 179 -12.29 18.87 -11.51
CA ASP A 179 -11.47 18.53 -10.36
C ASP A 179 -11.32 17.02 -10.21
N LEU A 180 -12.41 16.26 -10.37
CA LEU A 180 -12.35 14.80 -10.35
C LEU A 180 -11.51 14.26 -11.51
N GLN A 181 -11.64 14.82 -12.73
CA GLN A 181 -10.83 14.42 -13.87
C GLN A 181 -9.33 14.68 -13.62
N ASN A 182 -8.98 15.82 -13.06
CA ASN A 182 -7.62 16.16 -12.70
C ASN A 182 -7.10 15.24 -11.59
N ALA A 183 -7.88 14.99 -10.53
CA ALA A 183 -7.53 14.04 -9.47
C ALA A 183 -7.21 12.65 -10.06
N ARG A 184 -8.08 12.11 -10.90
CA ARG A 184 -7.83 10.84 -11.60
C ARG A 184 -6.54 10.90 -12.42
N GLY A 185 -6.34 11.98 -13.20
CA GLY A 185 -5.16 12.14 -14.07
C GLY A 185 -3.86 12.09 -13.29
N VAL A 186 -3.76 12.82 -12.17
CA VAL A 186 -2.54 12.85 -11.36
C VAL A 186 -2.31 11.53 -10.61
N MET A 187 -3.36 10.84 -10.19
CA MET A 187 -3.26 9.53 -9.55
C MET A 187 -2.82 8.41 -10.51
N GLN A 188 -2.97 8.56 -11.82
CA GLN A 188 -2.49 7.61 -12.83
C GLN A 188 -0.98 7.75 -13.14
N THR A 189 -0.30 8.72 -12.53
CA THR A 189 1.16 8.88 -12.70
C THR A 189 1.91 7.62 -12.28
N ASP A 190 2.97 7.29 -13.01
CA ASP A 190 3.86 6.18 -12.69
C ASP A 190 4.40 6.31 -11.26
N GLU A 191 4.33 5.23 -10.50
CA GLU A 191 4.67 5.17 -9.06
C GLU A 191 6.15 5.39 -8.79
N GLU A 192 6.99 5.09 -9.76
CA GLU A 192 8.44 5.18 -9.66
C GLU A 192 9.02 6.44 -10.32
N ARG A 193 8.19 7.32 -10.86
CA ARG A 193 8.65 8.54 -11.51
C ARG A 193 9.45 9.41 -10.52
N TRP A 194 10.69 9.69 -10.91
CA TRP A 194 11.66 10.39 -10.08
C TRP A 194 11.95 11.79 -10.62
N TYR A 195 12.80 12.56 -9.92
CA TYR A 195 13.20 13.94 -10.28
C TYR A 195 14.00 14.05 -11.57
N PHE A 196 14.53 12.93 -12.09
CA PHE A 196 15.36 12.92 -13.27
C PHE A 196 14.97 11.75 -14.17
N SER A 197 14.82 12.02 -15.47
CA SER A 197 14.57 11.00 -16.50
C SER A 197 15.79 10.88 -17.41
N LEU A 198 16.07 9.64 -17.85
CA LEU A 198 17.05 9.36 -18.87
C LEU A 198 16.46 9.40 -20.29
N ASP A 199 15.12 9.27 -20.39
CA ASP A 199 14.38 9.30 -21.66
C ASP A 199 13.03 10.03 -21.49
N PRO A 200 12.90 11.26 -22.02
CA PRO A 200 13.99 12.17 -22.46
C PRO A 200 14.86 12.59 -21.28
N LEU A 201 16.14 12.87 -21.60
CA LEU A 201 17.08 13.33 -20.60
C LEU A 201 16.66 14.68 -20.01
N GLY A 202 16.47 14.74 -18.69
CA GLY A 202 16.09 15.99 -18.02
C GLY A 202 15.43 15.83 -16.66
N PHE A 203 15.17 16.99 -16.03
CA PHE A 203 14.44 17.02 -14.77
C PHE A 203 12.97 16.79 -14.99
N THR A 204 12.35 16.00 -14.12
CA THR A 204 10.91 15.67 -14.14
C THR A 204 10.28 15.90 -12.77
N THR A 205 8.97 16.10 -12.76
CA THR A 205 8.21 16.15 -11.51
C THR A 205 8.04 14.72 -10.97
N PRO A 206 8.39 14.44 -9.71
CA PRO A 206 8.27 13.10 -9.13
C PRO A 206 6.82 12.74 -8.82
N SER A 207 6.52 11.44 -8.73
CA SER A 207 5.19 10.88 -8.47
C SER A 207 4.51 11.51 -7.26
N GLN A 208 5.24 11.65 -6.15
CA GLN A 208 4.68 12.22 -4.92
C GLN A 208 4.11 13.63 -5.09
N SER A 209 4.69 14.44 -5.99
CA SER A 209 4.18 15.81 -6.25
C SER A 209 2.86 15.77 -7.01
N TYR A 210 2.70 14.85 -7.96
CA TYR A 210 1.44 14.63 -8.64
C TYR A 210 0.37 14.12 -7.66
N TYR A 211 0.68 13.10 -6.85
CA TYR A 211 -0.27 12.56 -5.87
C TYR A 211 -0.70 13.62 -4.86
N ARG A 212 0.24 14.45 -4.39
CA ARG A 212 -0.08 15.58 -3.49
C ARG A 212 -1.04 16.58 -4.13
N SER A 213 -0.93 16.86 -5.42
CA SER A 213 -1.88 17.74 -6.10
C SER A 213 -3.29 17.13 -6.18
N GLY A 214 -3.41 15.81 -6.14
CA GLY A 214 -4.70 15.11 -6.06
C GLY A 214 -5.52 15.49 -4.84
N ILE A 215 -4.87 15.76 -3.70
CA ILE A 215 -5.53 16.25 -2.47
C ILE A 215 -6.29 17.55 -2.77
N GLY A 216 -5.62 18.53 -3.41
CA GLY A 216 -6.23 19.82 -3.73
C GLY A 216 -7.44 19.69 -4.65
N HIS A 217 -7.37 18.81 -5.64
CA HIS A 217 -8.49 18.58 -6.56
C HIS A 217 -9.68 17.90 -5.85
N LEU A 218 -9.44 16.88 -5.02
CA LEU A 218 -10.50 16.21 -4.26
C LEU A 218 -11.14 17.16 -3.24
N THR A 219 -10.35 17.96 -2.53
CA THR A 219 -10.85 18.97 -1.59
C THR A 219 -11.68 20.02 -2.30
N SER A 220 -11.21 20.55 -3.45
CA SER A 220 -11.96 21.53 -4.26
C SER A 220 -13.32 20.99 -4.72
N TYR A 221 -13.39 19.73 -5.14
CA TYR A 221 -14.65 19.08 -5.48
C TYR A 221 -15.59 19.00 -4.26
N ASN A 222 -15.10 18.56 -3.12
CA ASN A 222 -15.90 18.46 -1.89
C ASN A 222 -16.38 19.83 -1.38
N ASP A 223 -15.55 20.87 -1.47
CA ASP A 223 -15.92 22.24 -1.14
C ASP A 223 -17.06 22.77 -2.03
N ARG A 224 -17.11 22.35 -3.30
CA ARG A 224 -18.21 22.67 -4.21
C ARG A 224 -19.46 21.84 -3.93
N LEU A 225 -19.31 20.58 -3.48
CA LEU A 225 -20.45 19.80 -2.98
C LEU A 225 -21.12 20.50 -1.81
N VAL A 226 -20.33 20.96 -0.83
CA VAL A 226 -20.82 21.69 0.35
C VAL A 226 -21.59 22.98 -0.04
N LYS A 227 -21.17 23.63 -1.12
CA LYS A 227 -21.87 24.83 -1.69
C LYS A 227 -23.05 24.48 -2.60
N CYS A 228 -23.37 23.19 -2.76
CA CYS A 228 -24.39 22.70 -3.70
C CYS A 228 -24.08 23.03 -5.18
N ASP A 229 -22.80 23.28 -5.52
CA ASP A 229 -22.38 23.71 -6.87
C ASP A 229 -21.95 22.54 -7.78
N THR A 230 -21.95 21.32 -7.27
CA THR A 230 -21.65 20.10 -8.04
C THR A 230 -22.54 18.95 -7.56
N VAL A 231 -22.44 17.81 -8.22
CA VAL A 231 -23.35 16.68 -7.96
C VAL A 231 -22.57 15.43 -7.57
N PHE A 232 -23.17 14.63 -6.68
CA PHE A 232 -22.78 13.27 -6.36
C PHE A 232 -24.01 12.36 -6.60
N ASP A 233 -23.87 11.33 -7.41
CA ASP A 233 -24.98 10.46 -7.81
C ASP A 233 -25.01 9.18 -6.96
N ALA A 234 -25.66 9.24 -5.79
CA ALA A 234 -25.76 8.15 -4.81
C ALA A 234 -26.85 7.12 -5.14
N ARG A 235 -27.04 6.76 -6.42
CA ARG A 235 -28.03 5.73 -6.80
C ARG A 235 -27.49 4.31 -6.65
N ALA A 236 -28.42 3.35 -6.51
CA ALA A 236 -28.07 1.94 -6.34
C ALA A 236 -27.22 1.37 -7.50
N ASP A 237 -27.50 1.77 -8.77
CA ASP A 237 -26.74 1.32 -9.93
C ASP A 237 -25.26 1.80 -9.90
N ASN A 238 -25.00 2.98 -9.34
CA ASN A 238 -23.65 3.49 -9.15
C ASN A 238 -22.93 2.77 -8.01
N LEU A 239 -23.65 2.47 -6.91
CA LEU A 239 -23.09 1.65 -5.82
C LEU A 239 -22.73 0.24 -6.33
N ILE A 240 -23.59 -0.41 -7.13
CA ILE A 240 -23.30 -1.70 -7.76
C ILE A 240 -21.99 -1.64 -8.54
N ARG A 241 -21.81 -0.63 -9.41
CA ARG A 241 -20.59 -0.49 -10.22
C ARG A 241 -19.36 -0.27 -9.35
N PHE A 242 -19.49 0.56 -8.33
CA PHE A 242 -18.41 0.83 -7.37
C PHE A 242 -17.96 -0.44 -6.66
N LEU A 243 -18.89 -1.23 -6.12
CA LEU A 243 -18.60 -2.50 -5.46
C LEU A 243 -18.02 -3.54 -6.42
N ASP A 244 -18.54 -3.63 -7.66
CA ASP A 244 -18.00 -4.52 -8.70
C ASP A 244 -16.56 -4.18 -9.04
N ARG A 245 -16.21 -2.89 -9.10
CA ARG A 245 -14.85 -2.44 -9.36
C ARG A 245 -13.90 -2.87 -8.24
N ILE A 246 -14.31 -2.69 -6.99
CA ILE A 246 -13.52 -3.13 -5.83
C ILE A 246 -13.38 -4.65 -5.83
N ALA A 247 -14.47 -5.40 -6.04
CA ALA A 247 -14.46 -6.86 -6.08
C ALA A 247 -13.56 -7.41 -7.19
N SER A 248 -13.49 -6.73 -8.33
CA SER A 248 -12.58 -7.08 -9.43
C SER A 248 -11.12 -6.82 -9.08
N ASP A 249 -10.84 -5.67 -8.47
CA ASP A 249 -9.48 -5.26 -8.10
C ASP A 249 -8.87 -6.20 -7.06
N ILE A 250 -9.58 -6.46 -5.96
CA ILE A 250 -9.13 -7.40 -4.91
C ILE A 250 -9.07 -8.84 -5.40
N GLY A 251 -9.95 -9.21 -6.36
CA GLY A 251 -9.91 -10.53 -7.01
C GLY A 251 -8.61 -10.76 -7.76
N SER A 252 -8.09 -9.75 -8.45
CA SER A 252 -6.77 -9.79 -9.09
C SER A 252 -5.65 -9.99 -8.07
N THR A 253 -5.69 -9.25 -6.95
CA THR A 253 -4.72 -9.36 -5.86
C THR A 253 -4.77 -10.75 -5.21
N SER A 254 -5.96 -11.28 -4.94
CA SER A 254 -6.11 -12.65 -4.42
C SER A 254 -5.49 -13.69 -5.36
N SER A 255 -5.66 -13.52 -6.68
CA SER A 255 -5.04 -14.42 -7.67
C SER A 255 -3.51 -14.36 -7.62
N ILE A 256 -2.93 -13.16 -7.48
CA ILE A 256 -1.47 -12.98 -7.36
C ILE A 256 -0.94 -13.65 -6.09
N LEU A 257 -1.62 -13.48 -4.95
CA LEU A 257 -1.23 -14.15 -3.69
C LEU A 257 -1.29 -15.66 -3.83
N ARG A 258 -2.37 -16.19 -4.41
CA ARG A 258 -2.55 -17.63 -4.64
C ARG A 258 -1.45 -18.21 -5.54
N ILE A 259 -1.22 -17.59 -6.70
CA ILE A 259 -0.17 -18.05 -7.62
C ILE A 259 1.19 -18.08 -6.92
N ARG A 260 1.52 -17.05 -6.13
CA ARG A 260 2.79 -17.02 -5.40
C ARG A 260 2.87 -18.10 -4.32
N SER A 261 1.77 -18.32 -3.58
CA SER A 261 1.69 -19.38 -2.57
C SER A 261 1.87 -20.78 -3.19
N GLU A 262 1.28 -21.03 -4.38
CA GLU A 262 1.37 -22.30 -5.06
C GLU A 262 2.73 -22.55 -5.76
N THR A 263 3.37 -21.49 -6.26
CA THR A 263 4.60 -21.61 -7.10
C THR A 263 5.89 -21.44 -6.32
N SER A 264 5.86 -20.94 -5.08
CA SER A 264 7.05 -20.65 -4.28
C SER A 264 6.82 -21.09 -2.82
N ASN A 265 7.51 -22.15 -2.40
CA ASN A 265 7.41 -22.72 -1.04
C ASN A 265 8.69 -22.51 -0.23
N ALA A 266 9.40 -21.39 -0.45
CA ALA A 266 10.67 -21.12 0.20
C ALA A 266 10.51 -20.61 1.67
N GLY A 267 9.29 -20.53 2.18
CA GLY A 267 9.00 -20.08 3.54
C GLY A 267 9.50 -18.67 3.80
N TRP A 268 10.38 -18.51 4.79
CA TRP A 268 11.00 -17.22 5.13
C TRP A 268 12.05 -16.75 4.13
N PHE A 269 12.48 -17.60 3.21
CA PHE A 269 13.45 -17.27 2.16
C PHE A 269 12.79 -16.81 0.85
N ASP A 270 11.46 -16.71 0.82
CA ASP A 270 10.73 -16.10 -0.28
C ASP A 270 10.71 -14.58 -0.12
N THR A 271 11.75 -13.93 -0.64
CA THR A 271 11.98 -12.48 -0.54
C THR A 271 10.98 -11.59 -1.28
N ARG A 272 10.01 -12.19 -2.00
CA ARG A 272 8.93 -11.44 -2.68
C ARG A 272 7.56 -11.72 -2.08
N ALA A 273 7.50 -12.53 -1.04
CA ALA A 273 6.24 -12.85 -0.38
C ALA A 273 5.71 -11.63 0.39
N ASP A 274 6.61 -10.89 1.01
CA ASP A 274 6.31 -9.69 1.78
C ASP A 274 5.77 -8.56 0.89
N ASP A 275 6.35 -8.32 -0.29
CA ASP A 275 5.82 -7.38 -1.27
C ASP A 275 4.35 -7.64 -1.58
N ARG A 276 4.01 -8.89 -1.89
CA ARG A 276 2.65 -9.29 -2.27
C ARG A 276 1.70 -9.16 -1.09
N PHE A 277 2.17 -9.54 0.10
CA PHE A 277 1.40 -9.43 1.33
C PHE A 277 1.10 -7.96 1.66
N TRP A 278 2.14 -7.11 1.71
CA TRP A 278 1.97 -5.71 2.09
C TRP A 278 1.22 -4.89 1.04
N PHE A 279 1.35 -5.23 -0.23
CA PHE A 279 0.50 -4.64 -1.27
C PHE A 279 -0.98 -4.96 -1.04
N ALA A 280 -1.31 -6.24 -0.80
CA ALA A 280 -2.68 -6.66 -0.50
C ALA A 280 -3.21 -6.00 0.78
N PHE A 281 -2.39 -5.95 1.82
CA PHE A 281 -2.72 -5.28 3.08
C PHE A 281 -3.00 -3.79 2.86
N GLY A 282 -2.19 -3.10 2.06
CA GLY A 282 -2.39 -1.69 1.72
C GLY A 282 -3.70 -1.44 0.97
N GLN A 283 -4.07 -2.31 0.03
CA GLN A 283 -5.38 -2.24 -0.63
C GLN A 283 -6.54 -2.39 0.36
N LEU A 284 -6.48 -3.39 1.23
CA LEU A 284 -7.53 -3.63 2.24
C LEU A 284 -7.62 -2.47 3.23
N TYR A 285 -6.46 -1.93 3.64
CA TYR A 285 -6.40 -0.75 4.50
C TYR A 285 -7.14 0.43 3.89
N ALA A 286 -6.88 0.74 2.63
CA ALA A 286 -7.56 1.83 1.94
C ALA A 286 -9.06 1.54 1.71
N TYR A 287 -9.40 0.33 1.25
CA TYR A 287 -10.80 -0.04 1.04
C TYR A 287 -11.62 -0.08 2.34
N HIS A 288 -11.00 -0.32 3.50
CA HIS A 288 -11.68 -0.22 4.78
C HIS A 288 -12.32 1.15 5.00
N GLY A 289 -11.56 2.23 4.89
CA GLY A 289 -12.13 3.57 5.06
C GLY A 289 -13.03 3.99 3.91
N ILE A 290 -12.68 3.65 2.67
CA ILE A 290 -13.48 3.98 1.49
C ILE A 290 -14.86 3.32 1.55
N LEU A 291 -14.96 2.07 2.01
CA LEU A 291 -16.24 1.38 2.11
C LEU A 291 -17.09 1.87 3.29
N GLN A 292 -16.50 2.21 4.42
CA GLN A 292 -17.24 2.87 5.50
C GLN A 292 -17.81 4.23 5.04
N ALA A 293 -17.02 5.01 4.32
CA ALA A 293 -17.47 6.25 3.71
C ALA A 293 -18.57 6.00 2.66
N ALA A 294 -18.43 4.93 1.85
CA ALA A 294 -19.47 4.56 0.87
C ALA A 294 -20.79 4.17 1.55
N ARG A 295 -20.75 3.45 2.68
CA ARG A 295 -21.95 3.17 3.47
C ARG A 295 -22.66 4.45 3.89
N ALA A 296 -21.90 5.47 4.28
CA ALA A 296 -22.43 6.77 4.69
C ALA A 296 -22.98 7.57 3.49
N ASP A 297 -22.22 7.66 2.40
CA ASP A 297 -22.62 8.40 1.20
C ASP A 297 -23.87 7.79 0.51
N PHE A 298 -24.06 6.49 0.66
CA PHE A 298 -25.20 5.75 0.11
C PHE A 298 -26.22 5.33 1.17
N VAL A 299 -26.32 6.06 2.28
CA VAL A 299 -27.16 5.72 3.45
C VAL A 299 -28.60 5.40 3.09
N GLU A 300 -29.20 6.13 2.15
CA GLU A 300 -30.58 5.87 1.70
C GLU A 300 -30.70 4.52 0.97
N VAL A 301 -29.73 4.19 0.09
CA VAL A 301 -29.72 2.92 -0.65
C VAL A 301 -29.48 1.77 0.31
N VAL A 302 -28.54 1.91 1.24
CA VAL A 302 -28.21 0.90 2.27
C VAL A 302 -29.45 0.59 3.12
N SER A 303 -30.13 1.64 3.61
CA SER A 303 -31.33 1.51 4.42
C SER A 303 -32.51 0.90 3.65
N GLN A 304 -32.81 1.41 2.45
CA GLN A 304 -33.93 0.91 1.62
C GLN A 304 -33.78 -0.54 1.20
N ARG A 305 -32.56 -1.02 1.04
CA ARG A 305 -32.25 -2.40 0.64
C ARG A 305 -31.89 -3.31 1.80
N ASN A 306 -31.97 -2.83 3.06
CA ASN A 306 -31.62 -3.57 4.28
C ASN A 306 -30.21 -4.19 4.22
N LEU A 307 -29.20 -3.40 3.80
CA LEU A 307 -27.85 -3.85 3.61
C LEU A 307 -26.98 -3.77 4.87
N ASP A 308 -27.49 -3.27 6.00
CA ASP A 308 -26.70 -3.07 7.22
C ASP A 308 -25.99 -4.34 7.66
N ARG A 309 -26.71 -5.45 7.79
CA ARG A 309 -26.12 -6.71 8.23
C ARG A 309 -25.10 -7.28 7.23
N PRO A 310 -25.37 -7.40 5.90
CA PRO A 310 -24.36 -7.81 4.93
C PRO A 310 -23.13 -6.90 4.91
N TRP A 311 -23.32 -5.60 5.16
CA TRP A 311 -22.22 -4.64 5.25
C TRP A 311 -21.35 -4.87 6.48
N ASP A 312 -21.96 -5.07 7.66
CA ASP A 312 -21.25 -5.41 8.90
C ASP A 312 -20.44 -6.70 8.75
N GLU A 313 -21.03 -7.75 8.18
CA GLU A 313 -20.34 -9.02 7.90
C GLU A 313 -19.14 -8.84 6.94
N MET A 314 -19.25 -7.96 5.96
CA MET A 314 -18.15 -7.57 5.05
C MET A 314 -17.04 -6.84 5.80
N GLU A 315 -17.38 -5.84 6.62
CA GLU A 315 -16.41 -5.07 7.39
C GLU A 315 -15.67 -5.95 8.40
N GLU A 316 -16.34 -6.90 9.06
CA GLU A 316 -15.71 -7.86 9.96
C GLU A 316 -14.59 -8.67 9.28
N GLN A 317 -14.81 -9.13 8.04
CA GLN A 317 -13.79 -9.87 7.28
C GLN A 317 -12.59 -8.98 6.95
N LEU A 318 -12.85 -7.72 6.61
CA LEU A 318 -11.83 -6.74 6.28
C LEU A 318 -10.98 -6.39 7.52
N VAL A 319 -11.63 -6.11 8.65
CA VAL A 319 -10.95 -5.87 9.95
C VAL A 319 -10.16 -7.10 10.38
N ALA A 320 -10.68 -8.31 10.19
CA ALA A 320 -9.95 -9.55 10.50
C ALA A 320 -8.68 -9.69 9.65
N ALA A 321 -8.72 -9.35 8.36
CA ALA A 321 -7.54 -9.30 7.50
C ALA A 321 -6.51 -8.28 7.99
N LEU A 322 -6.95 -7.09 8.40
CA LEU A 322 -6.07 -6.02 8.89
C LEU A 322 -5.42 -6.30 10.26
N LYS A 323 -5.88 -7.32 10.99
CA LYS A 323 -5.21 -7.81 12.20
C LYS A 323 -3.99 -8.69 11.93
N ILE A 324 -3.81 -9.16 10.69
CA ILE A 324 -2.68 -10.01 10.30
C ILE A 324 -1.45 -9.13 10.04
N GLN A 325 -0.62 -8.95 11.04
CA GLN A 325 0.58 -8.11 10.99
C GLN A 325 1.81 -8.87 11.50
N PRO A 326 2.27 -9.90 10.79
CA PRO A 326 3.45 -10.65 11.21
C PRO A 326 4.72 -9.81 11.05
N ALA A 327 5.65 -9.96 11.98
CA ALA A 327 6.95 -9.27 11.93
C ALA A 327 7.79 -9.72 10.72
N LEU A 328 7.62 -10.96 10.28
CA LEU A 328 8.27 -11.54 9.11
C LEU A 328 7.21 -12.30 8.29
N ILE A 329 7.10 -11.97 7.03
CA ILE A 329 6.22 -12.69 6.11
C ILE A 329 6.88 -14.03 5.74
N SER A 330 6.09 -15.09 5.81
CA SER A 330 6.48 -16.43 5.39
C SER A 330 5.53 -16.95 4.33
N ASN A 331 6.07 -17.60 3.32
CA ASN A 331 5.33 -18.31 2.27
C ASN A 331 5.69 -19.81 2.34
N GLY A 332 5.32 -20.44 3.45
CA GLY A 332 5.52 -21.88 3.66
C GLY A 332 4.47 -22.73 2.94
N ASN A 333 4.63 -24.04 3.02
CA ASN A 333 3.65 -24.98 2.49
C ASN A 333 2.37 -24.96 3.37
N GLU A 334 1.19 -24.99 2.75
CA GLU A 334 -0.10 -25.00 3.45
C GLU A 334 -0.24 -26.17 4.44
N SER A 335 0.34 -27.32 4.12
CA SER A 335 0.41 -28.49 5.02
C SER A 335 1.65 -28.51 5.92
N GLY A 336 2.51 -27.48 5.84
CA GLY A 336 3.73 -27.35 6.65
C GLY A 336 3.42 -26.92 8.07
N TRP A 337 4.13 -27.50 9.04
CA TRP A 337 3.92 -27.20 10.46
C TRP A 337 4.95 -26.21 11.06
N ILE A 338 6.02 -25.92 10.35
CA ILE A 338 7.10 -25.04 10.83
C ILE A 338 6.98 -23.62 10.28
N MET A 339 6.67 -23.49 8.99
CA MET A 339 6.62 -22.21 8.28
C MET A 339 5.17 -21.89 7.90
N PRO A 340 4.54 -20.86 8.50
CA PRO A 340 3.19 -20.46 8.14
C PRO A 340 3.12 -19.93 6.71
N THR A 341 1.94 -20.00 6.10
CA THR A 341 1.68 -19.39 4.80
C THR A 341 0.80 -18.13 4.96
N HIS A 342 1.46 -16.99 5.18
CA HIS A 342 0.76 -15.72 5.36
C HIS A 342 0.04 -15.27 4.09
N LEU A 343 0.56 -15.64 2.90
CA LEU A 343 -0.08 -15.30 1.63
C LEU A 343 -1.42 -16.03 1.46
N ALA A 344 -1.47 -17.32 1.76
CA ALA A 344 -2.72 -18.08 1.71
C ALA A 344 -3.73 -17.57 2.74
N THR A 345 -3.27 -17.24 3.96
CA THR A 345 -4.11 -16.67 5.01
C THR A 345 -4.71 -15.32 4.57
N MET A 346 -3.89 -14.42 4.05
CA MET A 346 -4.37 -13.13 3.50
C MET A 346 -5.33 -13.36 2.33
N GLY A 347 -4.99 -14.26 1.42
CA GLY A 347 -5.83 -14.64 0.29
C GLY A 347 -7.20 -15.16 0.71
N PHE A 348 -7.28 -15.95 1.79
CA PHE A 348 -8.55 -16.44 2.35
C PHE A 348 -9.47 -15.29 2.79
N TYR A 349 -8.95 -14.32 3.56
CA TYR A 349 -9.75 -13.18 4.00
C TYR A 349 -10.17 -12.28 2.83
N ILE A 350 -9.31 -12.09 1.84
CA ILE A 350 -9.64 -11.34 0.61
C ILE A 350 -10.80 -12.04 -0.14
N LEU A 351 -10.76 -13.35 -0.26
CA LEU A 351 -11.84 -14.10 -0.93
C LEU A 351 -13.16 -14.00 -0.17
N ARG A 352 -13.13 -14.05 1.16
CA ARG A 352 -14.34 -13.86 1.99
C ARG A 352 -14.89 -12.45 1.86
N PHE A 353 -14.02 -11.45 1.98
CA PHE A 353 -14.39 -10.05 1.77
C PHE A 353 -15.01 -9.84 0.38
N ARG A 354 -14.38 -10.38 -0.68
CA ARG A 354 -14.92 -10.34 -2.04
C ARG A 354 -16.28 -11.02 -2.15
N SER A 355 -16.46 -12.16 -1.49
CA SER A 355 -17.75 -12.87 -1.49
C SER A 355 -18.87 -12.01 -0.91
N ASN A 356 -18.60 -11.31 0.20
CA ASN A 356 -19.58 -10.42 0.81
C ASN A 356 -19.89 -9.20 -0.08
N LEU A 357 -18.90 -8.63 -0.79
CA LEU A 357 -19.15 -7.59 -1.79
C LEU A 357 -20.09 -8.07 -2.91
N VAL A 358 -19.88 -9.28 -3.42
CA VAL A 358 -20.73 -9.90 -4.44
C VAL A 358 -22.13 -10.16 -3.90
N GLU A 359 -22.27 -10.53 -2.64
CA GLU A 359 -23.56 -10.70 -1.98
C GLU A 359 -24.32 -9.40 -1.88
N ILE A 360 -23.69 -8.31 -1.36
CA ILE A 360 -24.28 -6.97 -1.30
C ILE A 360 -24.74 -6.53 -2.69
N ARG A 361 -23.87 -6.68 -3.70
CA ARG A 361 -24.21 -6.38 -5.09
C ARG A 361 -25.43 -7.17 -5.56
N SER A 362 -25.50 -8.46 -5.25
CA SER A 362 -26.62 -9.34 -5.63
C SER A 362 -27.97 -8.92 -4.99
N ILE A 363 -27.93 -8.35 -3.79
CA ILE A 363 -29.11 -7.78 -3.12
C ILE A 363 -29.53 -6.47 -3.80
N LEU A 364 -28.58 -5.64 -4.17
CA LEU A 364 -28.83 -4.36 -4.87
C LEU A 364 -29.44 -4.55 -6.27
N ASP A 365 -29.13 -5.64 -6.95
CA ASP A 365 -29.55 -5.94 -8.33
C ASP A 365 -31.01 -6.50 -8.40
N ARG A 366 -31.64 -6.77 -7.25
CA ARG A 366 -33.05 -7.23 -7.11
C ARG A 366 -34.01 -6.06 -6.97
#